data_25e7db767faa9fd671ccc4e17c25374e
#
_entry.id   25e7db767faa9fd671ccc4e17c25374e
#
_cell.length_a   1.000
_cell.length_b   1.000
_cell.length_c   1.000
_cell.angle_alpha   90.00
_cell.angle_beta   90.00
_cell.angle_gamma   90.00
#
_symmetry.space_group_name_H-M   'P 1'
#
loop_
_entity.id
_entity.type
_entity.pdbx_description
1 polymer ?
#
loop_
_entity_poly.entity_id
_entity_poly.type
_entity_poly.pdbx_seq_one_letter_code
_entity_poly.pdbx_strand_id
1 'polypeptide(L)'
;MSATELLTSLYGEHHRICITPNPKISLVLSTERPIDLVELERLCDAVGWSRRPMRRVRKALEFSLLQVGLWRHDQRLPKLVGFARCTGDGVVEATVWDVAVHPLYQRVGLGKQLMIYVLDQLKELELDRVTLFADPEVVGFYEDQGWELEPLDRRCAFWYSP
;
A
#
# COMPACT_ATOMS: atom_id res chain seq x y z
N MET A 1 -7.60 13.21 -26.09
CA MET A 1 -7.74 12.56 -24.76
C MET A 1 -7.41 13.59 -23.69
N SER A 2 -8.33 13.84 -22.78
CA SER A 2 -8.10 14.73 -21.65
C SER A 2 -7.11 14.11 -20.65
N ALA A 3 -6.54 14.93 -19.74
CA ALA A 3 -5.68 14.42 -18.66
C ALA A 3 -6.43 13.41 -17.76
N THR A 4 -7.71 13.65 -17.50
CA THR A 4 -8.55 12.74 -16.73
C THR A 4 -8.76 11.40 -17.44
N GLU A 5 -9.07 11.40 -18.72
CA GLU A 5 -9.22 10.17 -19.52
C GLU A 5 -7.92 9.36 -19.56
N LEU A 6 -6.78 10.03 -19.66
CA LEU A 6 -5.47 9.37 -19.62
C LEU A 6 -5.23 8.71 -18.26
N LEU A 7 -5.50 9.40 -17.16
CA LEU A 7 -5.33 8.85 -15.81
C LEU A 7 -6.28 7.66 -15.58
N THR A 8 -7.54 7.79 -15.96
CA THR A 8 -8.51 6.68 -15.87
C THR A 8 -8.05 5.48 -16.70
N SER A 9 -7.54 5.68 -17.92
CA SER A 9 -7.03 4.61 -18.76
C SER A 9 -5.83 3.87 -18.16
N LEU A 10 -4.95 4.57 -17.43
CA LEU A 10 -3.73 4.01 -16.85
C LEU A 10 -3.92 3.44 -15.44
N TYR A 11 -4.84 3.98 -14.67
CA TYR A 11 -4.96 3.72 -13.22
C TYR A 11 -6.33 3.23 -12.78
N GLY A 12 -7.33 3.14 -13.71
CA GLY A 12 -8.71 2.76 -13.40
C GLY A 12 -9.58 3.93 -12.95
N GLU A 13 -10.86 3.65 -12.73
CA GLU A 13 -11.87 4.66 -12.36
C GLU A 13 -11.63 5.26 -10.96
N HIS A 14 -11.13 4.46 -10.03
CA HIS A 14 -10.93 4.83 -8.62
C HIS A 14 -9.46 5.10 -8.31
N HIS A 15 -8.88 6.10 -8.98
CA HIS A 15 -7.53 6.55 -8.68
C HIS A 15 -7.53 7.86 -7.87
N ARG A 16 -6.42 8.13 -7.20
CA ARG A 16 -6.24 9.37 -6.42
C ARG A 16 -4.88 10.00 -6.71
N ILE A 17 -4.89 11.27 -7.08
CA ILE A 17 -3.67 12.06 -7.23
C ILE A 17 -3.17 12.47 -5.84
N CYS A 18 -1.89 12.21 -5.56
CA CYS A 18 -1.27 12.60 -4.30
C CYS A 18 -0.85 14.06 -4.29
N ILE A 19 -0.94 14.67 -3.11
CA ILE A 19 -0.37 15.99 -2.85
C ILE A 19 1.13 15.80 -2.57
N THR A 20 1.97 16.53 -3.32
CA THR A 20 3.42 16.50 -3.19
C THR A 20 3.99 17.91 -3.04
N PRO A 21 5.11 18.10 -2.31
CA PRO A 21 5.79 19.39 -2.22
C PRO A 21 6.36 19.86 -3.56
N ASN A 22 6.69 18.94 -4.45
CA ASN A 22 7.24 19.25 -5.76
C ASN A 22 6.17 19.09 -6.85
N PRO A 23 5.65 20.19 -7.43
CA PRO A 23 4.60 20.15 -8.45
C PRO A 23 5.02 19.49 -9.77
N LYS A 24 6.33 19.28 -9.98
CA LYS A 24 6.85 18.57 -11.16
C LYS A 24 6.76 17.05 -11.04
N ILE A 25 6.49 16.53 -9.84
CA ILE A 25 6.32 15.10 -9.58
C ILE A 25 4.85 14.79 -9.43
N SER A 26 4.31 14.02 -10.36
CA SER A 26 2.93 13.53 -10.30
C SER A 26 2.93 12.10 -9.74
N LEU A 27 2.16 11.89 -8.67
CA LEU A 27 2.02 10.60 -7.99
C LEU A 27 0.55 10.22 -7.90
N VAL A 28 0.24 8.98 -8.23
CA VAL A 28 -1.12 8.46 -8.32
C VAL A 28 -1.26 7.17 -7.53
N LEU A 29 -2.26 7.10 -6.66
CA LEU A 29 -2.70 5.88 -5.97
C LEU A 29 -3.76 5.17 -6.80
N SER A 30 -3.66 3.85 -6.91
CA SER A 30 -4.66 3.03 -7.60
C SER A 30 -4.72 1.62 -7.02
N THR A 31 -5.93 1.06 -6.99
CA THR A 31 -6.20 -0.36 -6.70
C THR A 31 -6.38 -1.17 -7.97
N GLU A 32 -6.58 -0.53 -9.11
CA GLU A 32 -6.97 -1.18 -10.37
C GLU A 32 -5.80 -1.39 -11.32
N ARG A 33 -4.76 -0.54 -11.25
CA ARG A 33 -3.57 -0.75 -12.05
C ARG A 33 -2.82 -1.99 -11.57
N PRO A 34 -2.58 -2.99 -12.45
CA PRO A 34 -1.88 -4.21 -12.08
C PRO A 34 -0.47 -3.94 -11.53
N ILE A 35 -0.11 -4.67 -10.48
CA ILE A 35 1.22 -4.59 -9.88
C ILE A 35 2.19 -5.44 -10.71
N ASP A 36 3.19 -4.80 -11.29
CA ASP A 36 4.31 -5.49 -11.94
C ASP A 36 5.24 -6.10 -10.88
N LEU A 37 5.51 -7.41 -10.99
CA LEU A 37 6.30 -8.14 -10.00
C LEU A 37 7.76 -7.68 -9.95
N VAL A 38 8.34 -7.26 -11.07
CA VAL A 38 9.72 -6.76 -11.12
C VAL A 38 9.81 -5.39 -10.47
N GLU A 39 8.84 -4.51 -10.72
CA GLU A 39 8.74 -3.21 -10.07
C GLU A 39 8.55 -3.37 -8.55
N LEU A 40 7.71 -4.32 -8.13
CA LEU A 40 7.50 -4.61 -6.71
C LEU A 40 8.77 -5.15 -6.04
N GLU A 41 9.51 -6.06 -6.69
CA GLU A 41 10.78 -6.55 -6.18
C GLU A 41 11.80 -5.43 -6.02
N ARG A 42 11.90 -4.52 -7.00
CA ARG A 42 12.78 -3.33 -6.92
C ARG A 42 12.40 -2.41 -5.76
N LEU A 43 11.11 -2.22 -5.53
CA LEU A 43 10.63 -1.44 -4.37
C LEU A 43 11.01 -2.12 -3.05
N CYS A 44 10.80 -3.43 -2.93
CA CYS A 44 11.20 -4.20 -1.74
C CYS A 44 12.71 -4.12 -1.49
N ASP A 45 13.53 -4.26 -2.53
CA ASP A 45 14.98 -4.08 -2.43
C ASP A 45 15.35 -2.66 -1.94
N ALA A 46 14.69 -1.64 -2.45
CA ALA A 46 14.95 -0.25 -2.09
C ALA A 46 14.65 0.06 -0.62
N VAL A 47 13.66 -0.61 -0.02
CA VAL A 47 13.34 -0.49 1.42
C VAL A 47 14.09 -1.49 2.30
N GLY A 48 14.97 -2.30 1.72
CA GLY A 48 15.84 -3.23 2.46
C GLY A 48 15.18 -4.55 2.88
N TRP A 49 14.08 -4.93 2.25
CA TRP A 49 13.40 -6.18 2.57
C TRP A 49 14.05 -7.38 1.87
N SER A 50 14.04 -8.53 2.55
CA SER A 50 14.53 -9.78 1.98
C SER A 50 13.64 -10.21 0.80
N ARG A 51 14.29 -10.67 -0.28
CA ARG A 51 13.59 -11.17 -1.47
C ARG A 51 12.81 -12.44 -1.17
N ARG A 52 11.60 -12.51 -1.71
CA ARG A 52 10.77 -13.72 -1.72
C ARG A 52 10.75 -14.29 -3.15
N PRO A 53 10.65 -15.61 -3.32
CA PRO A 53 10.50 -16.21 -4.65
C PRO A 53 9.31 -15.61 -5.41
N MET A 54 9.53 -15.16 -6.64
CA MET A 54 8.52 -14.46 -7.47
C MET A 54 7.19 -15.23 -7.58
N ARG A 55 7.26 -16.58 -7.68
CA ARG A 55 6.06 -17.42 -7.70
C ARG A 55 5.20 -17.28 -6.45
N ARG A 56 5.83 -17.10 -5.28
CA ARG A 56 5.14 -16.90 -4.00
C ARG A 56 4.54 -15.49 -3.91
N VAL A 57 5.26 -14.49 -4.39
CA VAL A 57 4.77 -13.10 -4.45
C VAL A 57 3.55 -13.03 -5.35
N ARG A 58 3.61 -13.60 -6.56
CA ARG A 58 2.47 -13.65 -7.48
C ARG A 58 1.25 -14.28 -6.82
N LYS A 59 1.41 -15.44 -6.20
CA LYS A 59 0.32 -16.13 -5.52
C LYS A 59 -0.23 -15.31 -4.34
N ALA A 60 0.63 -14.65 -3.55
CA ALA A 60 0.20 -13.79 -2.47
C ALA A 60 -0.64 -12.61 -2.97
N LEU A 61 -0.28 -12.00 -4.12
CA LEU A 61 -1.08 -10.94 -4.74
C LEU A 61 -2.44 -11.47 -5.22
N GLU A 62 -2.48 -12.64 -5.84
CA GLU A 62 -3.74 -13.26 -6.30
C GLU A 62 -4.73 -13.50 -5.14
N PHE A 63 -4.24 -13.83 -3.96
CA PHE A 63 -5.06 -14.05 -2.76
C PHE A 63 -5.19 -12.84 -1.84
N SER A 64 -4.69 -11.68 -2.25
CA SER A 64 -4.88 -10.44 -1.49
C SER A 64 -6.30 -9.90 -1.70
N LEU A 65 -6.93 -9.47 -0.61
CA LEU A 65 -8.21 -8.80 -0.63
C LEU A 65 -8.13 -7.45 -1.37
N LEU A 66 -7.02 -6.73 -1.15
CA LEU A 66 -6.77 -5.42 -1.71
C LEU A 66 -5.28 -5.26 -2.00
N GLN A 67 -4.96 -4.63 -3.12
CA GLN A 67 -3.63 -4.20 -3.49
C GLN A 67 -3.68 -2.72 -3.85
N VAL A 68 -2.77 -1.93 -3.32
CA VAL A 68 -2.66 -0.51 -3.63
C VAL A 68 -1.26 -0.22 -4.14
N GLY A 69 -1.15 0.31 -5.33
CA GLY A 69 0.09 0.86 -5.87
C GLY A 69 0.11 2.39 -5.75
N LEU A 70 1.27 2.93 -5.42
CA LEU A 70 1.61 4.34 -5.55
C LEU A 70 2.56 4.48 -6.72
N TRP A 71 2.13 5.19 -7.74
CA TRP A 71 2.81 5.26 -9.03
C TRP A 71 3.32 6.67 -9.33
N ARG A 72 4.57 6.77 -9.75
CA ARG A 72 5.09 8.02 -10.36
C ARG A 72 4.66 8.09 -11.82
N HIS A 73 3.97 9.16 -12.20
CA HIS A 73 3.30 9.31 -13.50
C HIS A 73 4.02 10.25 -14.49
N ASP A 74 4.88 11.13 -14.02
CA ASP A 74 5.56 12.15 -14.83
C ASP A 74 6.70 11.62 -15.72
N GLN A 75 6.84 10.31 -15.81
CA GLN A 75 7.81 9.61 -16.68
C GLN A 75 7.09 8.90 -17.82
N ARG A 76 7.85 8.52 -18.84
CA ARG A 76 7.32 7.82 -20.02
C ARG A 76 6.49 6.59 -19.68
N LEU A 77 6.92 5.85 -18.67
CA LEU A 77 6.18 4.71 -18.12
C LEU A 77 5.97 4.94 -16.62
N PRO A 78 4.76 4.68 -16.11
CA PRO A 78 4.51 4.74 -14.68
C PRO A 78 5.45 3.81 -13.91
N LYS A 79 6.02 4.32 -12.82
CA LYS A 79 6.95 3.59 -11.95
C LYS A 79 6.34 3.39 -10.58
N LEU A 80 6.37 2.16 -10.07
CA LEU A 80 5.91 1.84 -8.72
C LEU A 80 6.89 2.38 -7.67
N VAL A 81 6.42 3.28 -6.82
CA VAL A 81 7.22 3.93 -5.78
C VAL A 81 6.64 3.74 -4.37
N GLY A 82 5.50 3.11 -4.25
CA GLY A 82 4.91 2.70 -3.00
C GLY A 82 3.91 1.56 -3.20
N PHE A 83 3.66 0.81 -2.15
CA PHE A 83 2.80 -0.36 -2.19
C PHE A 83 2.20 -0.64 -0.81
N ALA A 84 1.01 -1.19 -0.80
CA ALA A 84 0.39 -1.84 0.35
C ALA A 84 -0.55 -2.93 -0.15
N ARG A 85 -0.73 -3.98 0.64
CA ARG A 85 -1.75 -5.00 0.36
C ARG A 85 -2.50 -5.38 1.63
N CYS A 86 -3.69 -5.91 1.47
CA CYS A 86 -4.50 -6.40 2.57
C CYS A 86 -4.92 -7.84 2.32
N THR A 87 -5.01 -8.60 3.40
CA THR A 87 -5.61 -9.93 3.43
C THR A 87 -6.80 -9.92 4.37
N GLY A 88 -7.72 -10.85 4.23
CA GLY A 88 -8.91 -10.95 5.07
C GLY A 88 -10.05 -11.64 4.35
N ASP A 89 -11.17 -11.79 5.04
CA ASP A 89 -12.39 -12.38 4.47
C ASP A 89 -13.22 -11.37 3.63
N GLY A 90 -12.92 -10.09 3.76
CA GLY A 90 -13.65 -9.01 3.08
C GLY A 90 -15.03 -8.74 3.67
N VAL A 91 -15.35 -9.27 4.85
CA VAL A 91 -16.67 -9.19 5.49
C VAL A 91 -16.54 -8.70 6.94
N VAL A 92 -15.66 -9.32 7.74
CA VAL A 92 -15.50 -9.02 9.16
C VAL A 92 -14.20 -8.27 9.41
N GLU A 93 -13.11 -8.73 8.84
CA GLU A 93 -11.80 -8.14 9.14
C GLU A 93 -10.82 -8.21 7.97
N ALA A 94 -9.85 -7.29 8.01
CA ALA A 94 -8.70 -7.30 7.13
C ALA A 94 -7.42 -6.97 7.90
N THR A 95 -6.28 -7.45 7.40
CA THR A 95 -4.95 -7.10 7.91
C THR A 95 -4.15 -6.42 6.79
N VAL A 96 -3.55 -5.29 7.11
CA VAL A 96 -2.65 -4.56 6.18
C VAL A 96 -1.24 -5.12 6.29
N TRP A 97 -0.63 -5.39 5.14
CA TRP A 97 0.70 -5.95 4.99
C TRP A 97 1.54 -5.18 3.98
N ASP A 98 2.85 -5.37 4.08
CA ASP A 98 3.82 -4.95 3.06
C ASP A 98 3.70 -3.46 2.69
N VAL A 99 3.47 -2.58 3.67
CA VAL A 99 3.42 -1.13 3.45
C VAL A 99 4.82 -0.62 3.19
N ALA A 100 5.06 -0.11 2.00
CA ALA A 100 6.35 0.40 1.56
C ALA A 100 6.21 1.70 0.78
N VAL A 101 7.12 2.63 1.02
CA VAL A 101 7.36 3.81 0.18
C VAL A 101 8.85 3.89 -0.11
N HIS A 102 9.20 4.01 -1.38
CA HIS A 102 10.59 4.09 -1.82
C HIS A 102 11.32 5.24 -1.08
N PRO A 103 12.57 5.04 -0.60
CA PRO A 103 13.29 6.01 0.23
C PRO A 103 13.34 7.43 -0.33
N LEU A 104 13.47 7.58 -1.66
CA LEU A 104 13.48 8.89 -2.33
C LEU A 104 12.14 9.65 -2.25
N TYR A 105 11.06 9.00 -1.83
CA TYR A 105 9.71 9.56 -1.73
C TYR A 105 9.20 9.60 -0.29
N GLN A 106 10.01 9.21 0.67
CA GLN A 106 9.66 9.25 2.09
C GLN A 106 9.75 10.66 2.67
N ARG A 107 9.20 10.84 3.88
CA ARG A 107 9.26 12.10 4.66
C ARG A 107 8.51 13.30 4.04
N VAL A 108 7.64 13.06 3.08
CA VAL A 108 6.80 14.10 2.43
C VAL A 108 5.30 13.79 2.53
N GLY A 109 4.91 12.92 3.47
CA GLY A 109 3.50 12.60 3.74
C GLY A 109 2.87 11.54 2.83
N LEU A 110 3.63 10.92 1.93
CA LEU A 110 3.09 9.93 0.99
C LEU A 110 2.67 8.62 1.66
N GLY A 111 3.40 8.17 2.68
CA GLY A 111 2.99 7.00 3.48
C GLY A 111 1.65 7.21 4.16
N LYS A 112 1.40 8.41 4.69
CA LYS A 112 0.10 8.78 5.26
C LYS A 112 -1.01 8.78 4.20
N GLN A 113 -0.76 9.37 3.03
CA GLN A 113 -1.73 9.38 1.92
C GLN A 113 -2.04 7.96 1.44
N LEU A 114 -1.02 7.09 1.34
CA LEU A 114 -1.19 5.68 1.02
C LEU A 114 -2.10 4.98 2.04
N MET A 115 -1.85 5.14 3.35
CA MET A 115 -2.66 4.51 4.39
C MET A 115 -4.09 5.05 4.45
N ILE A 116 -4.30 6.35 4.25
CA ILE A 116 -5.63 6.94 4.14
C ILE A 116 -6.40 6.32 2.97
N TYR A 117 -5.75 6.18 1.82
CA TYR A 117 -6.37 5.56 0.63
C TYR A 117 -6.71 4.10 0.87
N VAL A 118 -5.81 3.32 1.48
CA VAL A 118 -6.07 1.92 1.89
C VAL A 118 -7.32 1.84 2.78
N LEU A 119 -7.37 2.66 3.83
CA LEU A 119 -8.51 2.66 4.76
C LEU A 119 -9.81 3.10 4.09
N ASP A 120 -9.77 4.07 3.18
CA ASP A 120 -10.95 4.49 2.43
C ASP A 120 -11.49 3.35 1.55
N GLN A 121 -10.61 2.57 0.90
CA GLN A 121 -11.03 1.39 0.14
C GLN A 121 -11.62 0.29 1.04
N LEU A 122 -11.04 0.07 2.23
CA LEU A 122 -11.52 -0.94 3.17
C LEU A 122 -12.85 -0.53 3.82
N LYS A 123 -13.11 0.77 4.02
CA LYS A 123 -14.40 1.26 4.52
C LYS A 123 -15.58 0.91 3.62
N GLU A 124 -15.36 0.85 2.31
CA GLU A 124 -16.41 0.43 1.35
C GLU A 124 -16.85 -1.02 1.57
N LEU A 125 -16.04 -1.84 2.25
CA LEU A 125 -16.38 -3.21 2.60
C LEU A 125 -17.14 -3.35 3.92
N GLU A 126 -17.32 -2.25 4.66
CA GLU A 126 -18.04 -2.22 5.95
C GLU A 126 -17.46 -3.20 7.00
N LEU A 127 -16.13 -3.35 7.03
CA LEU A 127 -15.45 -4.28 7.95
C LEU A 127 -15.56 -3.82 9.41
N ASP A 128 -15.68 -4.77 10.32
CA ASP A 128 -15.69 -4.49 11.77
C ASP A 128 -14.32 -4.03 12.28
N ARG A 129 -13.26 -4.53 11.65
CA ARG A 129 -11.89 -4.30 12.14
C ARG A 129 -10.84 -4.38 11.03
N VAL A 130 -9.87 -3.47 11.10
CA VAL A 130 -8.64 -3.53 10.31
C VAL A 130 -7.46 -3.60 11.27
N THR A 131 -6.52 -4.52 11.02
CA THR A 131 -5.32 -4.73 11.83
C THR A 131 -4.06 -4.53 11.00
N LEU A 132 -2.93 -4.30 11.66
CA LEU A 132 -1.60 -4.34 11.07
C LEU A 132 -0.57 -4.72 12.14
N PHE A 133 0.61 -5.12 11.71
CA PHE A 133 1.77 -5.34 12.56
C PHE A 133 2.83 -4.30 12.21
N ALA A 134 3.24 -3.50 13.19
CA ALA A 134 4.20 -2.43 13.02
C ALA A 134 5.53 -2.79 13.69
N ASP A 135 6.63 -2.60 12.97
CA ASP A 135 7.95 -2.65 13.57
C ASP A 135 8.10 -1.49 14.57
N PRO A 136 8.90 -1.64 15.64
CA PRO A 136 9.02 -0.63 16.71
C PRO A 136 9.32 0.78 16.20
N GLU A 137 10.11 0.88 15.14
CA GLU A 137 10.55 2.16 14.57
C GLU A 137 9.44 2.95 13.88
N VAL A 138 8.36 2.29 13.48
CA VAL A 138 7.24 2.90 12.73
C VAL A 138 5.93 2.94 13.54
N VAL A 139 5.94 2.50 14.79
CA VAL A 139 4.77 2.54 15.67
C VAL A 139 4.17 3.94 15.74
N GLY A 140 4.99 4.96 15.99
CA GLY A 140 4.55 6.35 16.10
C GLY A 140 3.89 6.87 14.81
N PHE A 141 4.32 6.39 13.64
CA PHE A 141 3.69 6.74 12.37
C PHE A 141 2.21 6.31 12.31
N TYR A 142 1.89 5.14 12.87
CA TYR A 142 0.51 4.64 12.90
C TYR A 142 -0.31 5.28 14.03
N GLU A 143 0.27 5.49 15.21
CA GLU A 143 -0.39 6.19 16.32
C GLU A 143 -0.82 7.60 15.92
N ASP A 144 0.04 8.34 15.21
CA ASP A 144 -0.26 9.68 14.68
C ASP A 144 -1.45 9.70 13.69
N GLN A 145 -1.81 8.55 13.14
CA GLN A 145 -2.95 8.37 12.26
C GLN A 145 -4.18 7.78 12.95
N GLY A 146 -4.14 7.65 14.28
CA GLY A 146 -5.28 7.18 15.09
C GLY A 146 -5.37 5.66 15.21
N TRP A 147 -4.31 4.93 14.90
CA TRP A 147 -4.26 3.49 15.16
C TRP A 147 -4.07 3.25 16.65
N GLU A 148 -4.86 2.34 17.20
CA GLU A 148 -4.78 1.93 18.60
C GLU A 148 -3.86 0.71 18.74
N LEU A 149 -2.85 0.82 19.59
CA LEU A 149 -1.94 -0.27 19.89
C LEU A 149 -2.50 -1.18 20.96
N GLU A 150 -2.30 -2.47 20.82
CA GLU A 150 -2.70 -3.50 21.79
C GLU A 150 -4.12 -3.27 22.38
N PRO A 151 -5.16 -3.08 21.54
CA PRO A 151 -6.49 -2.73 22.00
C PRO A 151 -7.00 -3.77 22.99
N LEU A 152 -7.53 -3.33 24.14
CA LEU A 152 -8.01 -4.19 25.21
C LEU A 152 -6.91 -5.14 25.78
N ASP A 153 -5.66 -4.67 25.85
CA ASP A 153 -4.50 -5.45 26.30
C ASP A 153 -4.25 -6.76 25.50
N ARG A 154 -4.77 -6.85 24.29
CA ARG A 154 -4.53 -7.98 23.41
C ARG A 154 -3.12 -7.93 22.86
N ARG A 155 -2.45 -9.08 22.88
CA ARG A 155 -1.08 -9.23 22.35
C ARG A 155 -1.10 -10.14 21.17
N CYS A 156 -0.20 -9.89 20.21
CA CYS A 156 -0.03 -10.80 19.08
C CYS A 156 0.80 -12.02 19.45
N ALA A 157 0.48 -13.15 18.79
CA ALA A 157 1.28 -14.36 18.85
C ALA A 157 1.50 -14.86 17.44
N PHE A 158 2.72 -15.35 17.16
CA PHE A 158 3.10 -15.89 15.86
C PHE A 158 3.43 -17.37 16.01
N TRP A 159 2.97 -18.15 15.07
CA TRP A 159 3.43 -19.53 14.85
C TRP A 159 4.17 -19.58 13.51
N TYR A 160 5.32 -20.22 13.51
CA TYR A 160 6.12 -20.41 12.30
C TYR A 160 6.15 -21.87 11.91
N SER A 161 6.03 -22.15 10.62
CA SER A 161 6.21 -23.51 10.10
C SER A 161 7.64 -23.99 10.37
N PRO A 162 7.82 -25.21 10.90
CA PRO A 162 9.13 -25.79 11.11
C PRO A 162 9.94 -25.98 9.82
#